data_9113f413797a7e606682405b24e92c25
#
_entry.id   9113f413797a7e606682405b24e92c25
#
_cell.length_a   1.000
_cell.length_b   1.000
_cell.length_c   1.000
_cell.angle_alpha   90.00
_cell.angle_beta   90.00
_cell.angle_gamma   90.00
#
_symmetry.space_group_name_H-M   'P 1'
#
loop_
_entity.id
_entity.type
_entity.pdbx_description
1 polymer ?
#
loop_
_entity_poly.entity_id
_entity_poly.type
_entity_poly.pdbx_seq_one_letter_code
_entity_poly.pdbx_strand_id
1 'polypeptide(L)'
;VPGELFNEQEHYLGRPADITDKIVIRRISLLEQYPAFTGTQYTHLDIGCGNGAAMFLLSQKMKSCVGIDIVNDYEQDINDYLKKNNISNCRFQCVDIEKDISSLQQQFDRITSFEVIEHLHDENSVSIYRKLLKDDGLMAISVPNKWWIFETHGAKLPLLPWNRVPFFSWLPRFLHERWANARIYTKGRITRLLERNGFEVLHSSYITAPMDVLKEGRLKRLLVKYLFKNDTTKNPFKSTAILVIARRRK
;
A
#
# COMPACT_ATOMS: atom_id res chain seq x y z
N VAL A 1 10.96 -10.68 15.98
CA VAL A 1 10.80 -9.44 16.75
C VAL A 1 10.05 -8.49 15.84
N PRO A 2 8.93 -7.88 16.23
CA PRO A 2 8.31 -6.86 15.39
C PRO A 2 9.35 -5.75 15.23
N GLY A 3 9.71 -5.43 13.99
CA GLY A 3 10.58 -4.32 13.66
C GLY A 3 10.09 -3.04 14.33
N GLU A 4 10.98 -2.14 14.61
CA GLU A 4 10.62 -0.87 15.22
C GLU A 4 9.63 -0.14 14.33
N LEU A 5 8.55 0.37 14.91
CA LEU A 5 7.51 1.10 14.17
C LEU A 5 7.99 2.47 13.65
N PHE A 6 9.14 2.91 14.12
CA PHE A 6 9.77 4.17 13.76
C PHE A 6 11.27 3.94 13.53
N ASN A 7 11.85 4.61 12.55
CA ASN A 7 13.30 4.62 12.36
C ASN A 7 13.97 5.56 13.39
N GLU A 8 15.31 5.61 13.40
CA GLU A 8 16.12 6.46 14.27
C GLU A 8 15.78 7.97 14.16
N GLN A 9 15.17 8.39 13.06
CA GLN A 9 14.72 9.77 12.81
C GLN A 9 13.24 9.98 13.19
N GLU A 10 12.65 9.08 13.98
CA GLU A 10 11.23 9.06 14.38
C GLU A 10 10.23 9.00 13.19
N HIS A 11 10.67 8.56 12.01
CA HIS A 11 9.80 8.33 10.88
C HIS A 11 9.01 7.03 11.07
N TYR A 12 7.69 7.08 10.86
CA TYR A 12 6.81 5.92 11.04
C TYR A 12 6.95 4.97 9.84
N LEU A 13 7.41 3.75 10.10
CA LEU A 13 7.62 2.71 9.08
C LEU A 13 6.38 1.84 8.85
N GLY A 14 5.45 1.83 9.80
CA GLY A 14 4.29 0.95 9.74
C GLY A 14 4.59 -0.49 10.15
N ARG A 15 3.57 -1.33 10.03
CA ARG A 15 3.69 -2.78 10.13
C ARG A 15 3.26 -3.40 8.82
N PRO A 16 4.06 -4.27 8.19
CA PRO A 16 3.60 -4.99 7.03
C PRO A 16 2.43 -5.91 7.41
N ALA A 17 1.48 -6.02 6.50
CA ALA A 17 0.34 -6.91 6.64
C ALA A 17 0.77 -8.35 6.32
N ASP A 18 0.16 -9.33 6.99
CA ASP A 18 0.39 -10.74 6.69
C ASP A 18 -0.18 -11.13 5.31
N ILE A 19 0.41 -12.14 4.68
CA ILE A 19 -0.05 -12.66 3.38
C ILE A 19 -1.50 -13.15 3.41
N THR A 20 -1.99 -13.55 4.58
CA THR A 20 -3.37 -14.02 4.81
C THR A 20 -4.33 -12.89 5.19
N ASP A 21 -3.84 -11.68 5.39
CA ASP A 21 -4.68 -10.55 5.76
C ASP A 21 -5.67 -10.19 4.65
N LYS A 22 -6.93 -10.03 5.01
CA LYS A 22 -8.00 -9.72 4.04
C LYS A 22 -7.74 -8.45 3.24
N ILE A 23 -7.05 -7.47 3.80
CA ILE A 23 -6.72 -6.24 3.07
C ILE A 23 -5.73 -6.51 1.93
N VAL A 24 -4.73 -7.36 2.15
CA VAL A 24 -3.76 -7.78 1.12
C VAL A 24 -4.48 -8.57 0.03
N ILE A 25 -5.24 -9.60 0.44
CA ILE A 25 -6.00 -10.45 -0.50
C ILE A 25 -6.95 -9.61 -1.35
N ARG A 26 -7.67 -8.64 -0.76
CA ARG A 26 -8.56 -7.74 -1.51
C ARG A 26 -7.82 -6.88 -2.52
N ARG A 27 -6.65 -6.33 -2.16
CA ARG A 27 -5.81 -5.56 -3.09
C ARG A 27 -5.42 -6.41 -4.29
N ILE A 28 -4.90 -7.61 -4.05
CA ILE A 28 -4.47 -8.51 -5.12
C ILE A 28 -5.66 -8.95 -5.97
N SER A 29 -6.77 -9.36 -5.37
CA SER A 29 -8.00 -9.72 -6.10
C SER A 29 -8.49 -8.60 -7.03
N LEU A 30 -8.40 -7.34 -6.60
CA LEU A 30 -8.77 -6.19 -7.44
C LEU A 30 -7.79 -5.97 -8.61
N LEU A 31 -6.50 -6.23 -8.41
CA LEU A 31 -5.52 -6.18 -9.49
C LEU A 31 -5.77 -7.28 -10.52
N GLU A 32 -6.13 -8.48 -10.07
CA GLU A 32 -6.45 -9.61 -10.95
C GLU A 32 -7.71 -9.38 -11.78
N GLN A 33 -8.67 -8.66 -11.21
CA GLN A 33 -9.91 -8.28 -11.92
C GLN A 33 -9.69 -7.13 -12.89
N TYR A 34 -8.61 -6.36 -12.76
CA TYR A 34 -8.32 -5.25 -13.67
C TYR A 34 -7.62 -5.78 -14.93
N PRO A 35 -8.22 -5.58 -16.12
CA PRO A 35 -7.67 -6.09 -17.37
C PRO A 35 -6.22 -5.66 -17.57
N ALA A 36 -5.37 -6.62 -17.94
CA ALA A 36 -3.96 -6.41 -18.26
C ALA A 36 -3.06 -5.93 -17.11
N PHE A 37 -3.48 -5.95 -15.84
CA PHE A 37 -2.55 -5.65 -14.75
C PHE A 37 -1.61 -6.83 -14.48
N THR A 38 -2.11 -8.05 -14.44
CA THR A 38 -1.31 -9.27 -14.24
C THR A 38 -1.04 -9.98 -15.56
N GLY A 39 0.08 -10.68 -15.65
CA GLY A 39 0.46 -11.50 -16.81
C GLY A 39 1.91 -11.96 -16.72
N THR A 40 2.17 -13.21 -17.13
CA THR A 40 3.48 -13.85 -17.07
C THR A 40 4.53 -13.23 -18.00
N GLN A 41 4.16 -12.26 -18.82
CA GLN A 41 5.06 -11.45 -19.63
C GLN A 41 5.58 -10.21 -18.92
N TYR A 42 4.96 -9.79 -17.80
CA TYR A 42 5.25 -8.52 -17.15
C TYR A 42 6.26 -8.64 -16.01
N THR A 43 7.21 -7.72 -15.96
CA THR A 43 8.09 -7.47 -14.81
C THR A 43 7.39 -6.57 -13.80
N HIS A 44 7.54 -6.88 -12.51
CA HIS A 44 6.84 -6.19 -11.43
C HIS A 44 7.83 -5.65 -10.40
N LEU A 45 7.56 -4.44 -9.91
CA LEU A 45 8.22 -3.81 -8.77
C LEU A 45 7.19 -3.55 -7.67
N ASP A 46 7.47 -4.03 -6.47
CA ASP A 46 6.69 -3.75 -5.26
C ASP A 46 7.45 -2.76 -4.38
N ILE A 47 6.98 -1.52 -4.33
CA ILE A 47 7.61 -0.43 -3.57
C ILE A 47 7.02 -0.39 -2.17
N GLY A 48 7.89 -0.47 -1.14
CA GLY A 48 7.49 -0.63 0.24
C GLY A 48 6.91 -2.02 0.48
N CYS A 49 7.62 -3.05 0.03
CA CYS A 49 7.12 -4.42 0.03
C CYS A 49 6.99 -5.04 1.44
N GLY A 50 7.60 -4.41 2.47
CA GLY A 50 7.64 -4.94 3.83
C GLY A 50 8.12 -6.39 3.86
N ASN A 51 7.29 -7.28 4.39
CA ASN A 51 7.57 -8.72 4.45
C ASN A 51 7.35 -9.50 3.13
N GLY A 52 7.09 -8.80 2.02
CA GLY A 52 6.93 -9.39 0.68
C GLY A 52 5.54 -9.97 0.37
N ALA A 53 4.54 -9.78 1.21
CA ALA A 53 3.23 -10.43 1.06
C ALA A 53 2.57 -10.20 -0.32
N ALA A 54 2.55 -8.96 -0.82
CA ALA A 54 1.98 -8.66 -2.14
C ALA A 54 2.83 -9.24 -3.27
N MET A 55 4.17 -9.12 -3.17
CA MET A 55 5.11 -9.69 -4.13
C MET A 55 4.94 -11.21 -4.26
N PHE A 56 4.79 -11.95 -3.14
CA PHE A 56 4.60 -13.41 -3.16
C PHE A 56 3.30 -13.81 -3.86
N LEU A 57 2.19 -13.12 -3.56
CA LEU A 57 0.89 -13.39 -4.17
C LEU A 57 0.89 -13.11 -5.68
N LEU A 58 1.67 -12.13 -6.13
CA LEU A 58 1.81 -11.79 -7.55
C LEU A 58 2.85 -12.65 -8.28
N SER A 59 3.76 -13.32 -7.59
CA SER A 59 4.88 -14.05 -8.19
C SER A 59 4.47 -15.05 -9.27
N GLN A 60 3.40 -15.79 -9.05
CA GLN A 60 2.90 -16.79 -10.01
C GLN A 60 2.22 -16.18 -11.24
N LYS A 61 1.94 -14.88 -11.21
CA LYS A 61 1.19 -14.14 -12.23
C LYS A 61 2.05 -13.13 -12.98
N MET A 62 3.31 -13.02 -12.63
CA MET A 62 4.28 -12.09 -13.21
C MET A 62 5.51 -12.86 -13.72
N LYS A 63 6.20 -12.29 -14.72
CA LYS A 63 7.47 -12.81 -15.21
C LYS A 63 8.53 -12.82 -14.13
N SER A 64 8.66 -11.71 -13.43
CA SER A 64 9.56 -11.55 -12.29
C SER A 64 9.06 -10.44 -11.39
N CYS A 65 9.37 -10.55 -10.09
CA CYS A 65 9.03 -9.56 -9.09
C CYS A 65 10.29 -9.08 -8.37
N VAL A 66 10.38 -7.78 -8.14
CA VAL A 66 11.38 -7.16 -7.26
C VAL A 66 10.62 -6.46 -6.16
N GLY A 67 10.87 -6.82 -4.92
CA GLY A 67 10.38 -6.07 -3.75
C GLY A 67 11.47 -5.14 -3.26
N ILE A 68 11.12 -3.89 -2.98
CA ILE A 68 12.02 -2.95 -2.34
C ILE A 68 11.40 -2.37 -1.07
N ASP A 69 12.23 -2.17 -0.06
CA ASP A 69 11.84 -1.48 1.16
C ASP A 69 13.01 -0.66 1.70
N ILE A 70 12.71 0.36 2.52
CA ILE A 70 13.71 1.21 3.16
C ILE A 70 14.42 0.48 4.31
N VAL A 71 13.77 -0.55 4.89
CA VAL A 71 14.31 -1.37 5.97
C VAL A 71 14.72 -2.74 5.47
N ASN A 72 15.76 -3.30 6.09
CA ASN A 72 16.31 -4.62 5.75
C ASN A 72 15.81 -5.74 6.68
N ASP A 73 15.01 -5.42 7.66
CA ASP A 73 14.60 -6.32 8.75
C ASP A 73 13.90 -7.59 8.26
N TYR A 74 13.24 -7.51 7.10
CA TYR A 74 12.47 -8.63 6.53
C TYR A 74 13.22 -9.44 5.48
N GLU A 75 14.46 -9.08 5.13
CA GLU A 75 15.22 -9.75 4.05
C GLU A 75 15.36 -11.24 4.29
N GLN A 76 15.75 -11.62 5.51
CA GLN A 76 15.93 -13.03 5.87
C GLN A 76 14.59 -13.80 5.76
N ASP A 77 13.52 -13.26 6.32
CA ASP A 77 12.19 -13.88 6.28
C ASP A 77 11.66 -14.01 4.85
N ILE A 78 11.90 -13.01 4.00
CA ILE A 78 11.56 -13.05 2.57
C ILE A 78 12.32 -14.16 1.88
N ASN A 79 13.65 -14.23 2.05
CA ASN A 79 14.49 -15.23 1.41
C ASN A 79 14.12 -16.66 1.85
N ASP A 80 13.84 -16.85 3.12
CA ASP A 80 13.39 -18.14 3.66
C ASP A 80 12.02 -18.54 3.10
N TYR A 81 11.08 -17.59 2.98
CA TYR A 81 9.79 -17.84 2.36
C TYR A 81 9.91 -18.21 0.88
N LEU A 82 10.72 -17.48 0.10
CA LEU A 82 10.98 -17.76 -1.31
C LEU A 82 11.55 -19.16 -1.51
N LYS A 83 12.57 -19.52 -0.71
CA LYS A 83 13.21 -20.84 -0.73
C LYS A 83 12.24 -21.95 -0.36
N LYS A 84 11.50 -21.80 0.75
CA LYS A 84 10.53 -22.79 1.24
C LYS A 84 9.43 -23.08 0.22
N ASN A 85 9.00 -22.06 -0.54
CA ASN A 85 7.90 -22.18 -1.51
C ASN A 85 8.39 -22.37 -2.96
N ASN A 86 9.71 -22.58 -3.18
CA ASN A 86 10.32 -22.73 -4.51
C ASN A 86 10.00 -21.57 -5.48
N ILE A 87 9.95 -20.33 -4.97
CA ILE A 87 9.73 -19.14 -5.76
C ILE A 87 11.09 -18.60 -6.23
N SER A 88 11.38 -18.72 -7.51
CA SER A 88 12.69 -18.35 -8.09
C SER A 88 12.67 -17.03 -8.88
N ASN A 89 11.50 -16.48 -9.14
CA ASN A 89 11.30 -15.26 -9.95
C ASN A 89 11.13 -13.99 -9.10
N CYS A 90 11.36 -14.06 -7.80
CA CYS A 90 11.28 -12.93 -6.87
C CYS A 90 12.62 -12.64 -6.22
N ARG A 91 12.89 -11.37 -5.94
CA ARG A 91 14.02 -10.92 -5.12
C ARG A 91 13.68 -9.67 -4.32
N PHE A 92 14.36 -9.50 -3.19
CA PHE A 92 14.30 -8.32 -2.34
C PHE A 92 15.54 -7.45 -2.53
N GLN A 93 15.39 -6.14 -2.36
CA GLN A 93 16.47 -5.17 -2.28
C GLN A 93 16.14 -4.08 -1.26
N CYS A 94 17.05 -3.77 -0.35
CA CYS A 94 16.90 -2.62 0.55
C CYS A 94 17.24 -1.34 -0.22
N VAL A 95 16.25 -0.50 -0.50
CA VAL A 95 16.38 0.71 -1.31
C VAL A 95 15.49 1.82 -0.76
N ASP A 96 16.09 2.96 -0.44
CA ASP A 96 15.37 4.20 -0.17
C ASP A 96 15.16 4.96 -1.49
N ILE A 97 13.94 4.92 -2.01
CA ILE A 97 13.62 5.53 -3.31
C ILE A 97 13.77 7.05 -3.32
N GLU A 98 13.68 7.71 -2.16
CA GLU A 98 13.82 9.17 -2.07
C GLU A 98 15.30 9.59 -2.07
N LYS A 99 16.24 8.67 -1.78
CA LYS A 99 17.69 8.94 -1.79
C LYS A 99 18.35 8.51 -3.08
N ASP A 100 18.23 7.24 -3.43
CA ASP A 100 18.90 6.69 -4.60
C ASP A 100 18.18 5.48 -5.19
N ILE A 101 17.88 5.57 -6.48
CA ILE A 101 17.28 4.49 -7.28
C ILE A 101 18.26 3.86 -8.28
N SER A 102 19.54 4.22 -8.24
CA SER A 102 20.55 3.76 -9.21
C SER A 102 20.77 2.24 -9.18
N SER A 103 20.49 1.60 -8.04
CA SER A 103 20.53 0.14 -7.90
C SER A 103 19.41 -0.57 -8.68
N LEU A 104 18.33 0.15 -9.01
CA LEU A 104 17.21 -0.34 -9.83
C LEU A 104 17.51 -0.08 -11.32
N GLN A 105 18.38 -0.90 -11.90
CA GLN A 105 18.93 -0.72 -13.27
C GLN A 105 17.93 -0.92 -14.41
N GLN A 106 16.63 -1.07 -14.11
CA GLN A 106 15.61 -1.37 -15.11
C GLN A 106 14.30 -0.65 -14.84
N GLN A 107 13.49 -0.48 -15.88
CA GLN A 107 12.09 -0.11 -15.76
C GLN A 107 11.20 -1.36 -15.73
N PHE A 108 10.06 -1.21 -15.07
CA PHE A 108 9.10 -2.29 -14.85
C PHE A 108 7.81 -2.08 -15.64
N ASP A 109 7.17 -3.19 -16.03
CA ASP A 109 5.87 -3.16 -16.69
C ASP A 109 4.76 -2.83 -15.68
N ARG A 110 4.95 -3.24 -14.41
CA ARG A 110 3.98 -3.07 -13.32
C ARG A 110 4.67 -2.57 -12.07
N ILE A 111 4.01 -1.66 -11.36
CA ILE A 111 4.43 -1.20 -10.03
C ILE A 111 3.25 -1.37 -9.08
N THR A 112 3.49 -1.94 -7.89
CA THR A 112 2.60 -1.82 -6.74
C THR A 112 3.27 -0.97 -5.66
N SER A 113 2.46 -0.19 -4.93
CA SER A 113 2.90 0.58 -3.77
C SER A 113 1.71 0.73 -2.82
N PHE A 114 1.69 -0.09 -1.78
CA PHE A 114 0.54 -0.21 -0.89
C PHE A 114 0.85 0.36 0.49
N GLU A 115 0.18 1.44 0.87
CA GLU A 115 0.36 2.16 2.14
C GLU A 115 1.81 2.69 2.30
N VAL A 116 2.34 3.33 1.25
CA VAL A 116 3.70 3.89 1.22
C VAL A 116 3.71 5.39 1.03
N ILE A 117 2.89 5.92 0.09
CA ILE A 117 2.92 7.34 -0.30
C ILE A 117 2.63 8.26 0.87
N GLU A 118 1.81 7.83 1.80
CA GLU A 118 1.48 8.56 3.04
C GLU A 118 2.68 8.74 3.98
N HIS A 119 3.73 7.92 3.81
CA HIS A 119 4.95 7.94 4.62
C HIS A 119 6.12 8.64 3.94
N LEU A 120 6.09 8.91 2.64
CA LEU A 120 7.16 9.63 1.94
C LEU A 120 7.40 11.01 2.59
N HIS A 121 8.64 11.46 2.64
CA HIS A 121 8.95 12.80 3.17
C HIS A 121 8.21 13.88 2.38
N ASP A 122 8.29 13.83 1.04
CA ASP A 122 7.45 14.62 0.15
C ASP A 122 6.51 13.69 -0.64
N GLU A 123 5.19 13.92 -0.56
CA GLU A 123 4.23 13.15 -1.35
C GLU A 123 4.47 13.28 -2.86
N ASN A 124 5.16 14.34 -3.33
CA ASN A 124 5.54 14.50 -4.74
C ASN A 124 6.70 13.57 -5.16
N SER A 125 7.38 12.92 -4.22
CA SER A 125 8.37 11.87 -4.52
C SER A 125 7.76 10.69 -5.29
N VAL A 126 6.43 10.59 -5.34
CA VAL A 126 5.73 9.66 -6.26
C VAL A 126 6.12 9.87 -7.73
N SER A 127 6.63 11.03 -8.11
CA SER A 127 7.20 11.30 -9.45
C SER A 127 8.37 10.36 -9.81
N ILE A 128 9.07 9.82 -8.81
CA ILE A 128 10.15 8.85 -8.99
C ILE A 128 9.63 7.56 -9.61
N TYR A 129 8.40 7.15 -9.29
CA TYR A 129 7.76 5.96 -9.87
C TYR A 129 7.68 6.05 -11.40
N ARG A 130 7.58 7.28 -11.94
CA ARG A 130 7.58 7.49 -13.39
C ARG A 130 8.90 7.08 -14.05
N LYS A 131 10.03 7.21 -13.36
CA LYS A 131 11.34 6.78 -13.86
C LYS A 131 11.48 5.26 -13.86
N LEU A 132 10.79 4.60 -12.92
CA LEU A 132 10.81 3.16 -12.74
C LEU A 132 9.75 2.42 -13.59
N LEU A 133 8.73 3.13 -14.08
CA LEU A 133 7.64 2.56 -14.87
C LEU A 133 7.90 2.75 -16.37
N LYS A 134 7.77 1.69 -17.16
CA LYS A 134 7.82 1.76 -18.62
C LYS A 134 6.70 2.65 -19.19
N ASP A 135 6.83 3.10 -20.43
CA ASP A 135 5.88 4.03 -21.05
C ASP A 135 4.43 3.51 -21.09
N ASP A 136 4.23 2.21 -21.36
CA ASP A 136 2.92 1.56 -21.32
C ASP A 136 2.66 0.80 -20.00
N GLY A 137 3.48 1.08 -18.99
CA GLY A 137 3.39 0.44 -17.69
C GLY A 137 2.18 0.90 -16.89
N LEU A 138 1.71 0.00 -16.02
CA LEU A 138 0.64 0.28 -15.06
C LEU A 138 1.18 0.27 -13.65
N MET A 139 0.70 1.20 -12.83
CA MET A 139 0.93 1.14 -11.40
C MET A 139 -0.38 1.03 -10.63
N ALA A 140 -0.34 0.33 -9.50
CA ALA A 140 -1.42 0.26 -8.54
C ALA A 140 -0.91 0.73 -7.18
N ILE A 141 -1.58 1.70 -6.61
CA ILE A 141 -1.28 2.24 -5.28
C ILE A 141 -2.48 2.13 -4.37
N SER A 142 -2.24 1.90 -3.08
CA SER A 142 -3.27 2.12 -2.08
C SER A 142 -2.80 3.12 -1.05
N VAL A 143 -3.74 3.93 -0.56
CA VAL A 143 -3.50 4.95 0.46
C VAL A 143 -4.65 4.98 1.46
N PRO A 144 -4.41 5.40 2.73
CA PRO A 144 -5.45 5.47 3.74
C PRO A 144 -6.60 6.40 3.34
N ASN A 145 -7.82 5.94 3.59
CA ASN A 145 -9.03 6.70 3.27
C ASN A 145 -9.43 7.63 4.41
N LYS A 146 -9.47 8.93 4.14
CA LYS A 146 -9.90 9.98 5.08
C LYS A 146 -11.24 9.71 5.76
N TRP A 147 -12.18 9.08 5.05
CA TRP A 147 -13.56 8.92 5.53
C TRP A 147 -13.77 7.70 6.42
N TRP A 148 -12.73 6.86 6.61
CA TRP A 148 -12.80 5.80 7.59
C TRP A 148 -12.85 6.38 9.01
N ILE A 149 -13.68 5.76 9.87
CA ILE A 149 -13.97 6.26 11.22
C ILE A 149 -12.76 6.21 12.16
N PHE A 150 -11.82 5.28 11.92
CA PHE A 150 -10.64 5.09 12.77
C PHE A 150 -9.37 5.56 12.07
N GLU A 151 -8.44 6.14 12.84
CA GLU A 151 -7.08 6.38 12.36
C GLU A 151 -6.33 5.04 12.30
N THR A 152 -5.87 4.66 11.09
CA THR A 152 -5.27 3.36 10.85
C THR A 152 -3.78 3.29 11.20
N HIS A 153 -3.08 4.42 11.13
CA HIS A 153 -1.64 4.53 11.39
C HIS A 153 -1.32 5.11 12.77
N GLY A 154 -2.36 5.45 13.54
CA GLY A 154 -2.23 6.06 14.85
C GLY A 154 -1.88 7.54 14.81
N ALA A 155 -1.89 8.17 15.99
CA ALA A 155 -1.57 9.57 16.17
C ALA A 155 -0.82 9.80 17.47
N LYS A 156 0.17 10.71 17.46
CA LYS A 156 0.89 11.17 18.65
C LYS A 156 0.13 12.36 19.24
N LEU A 157 -0.84 12.10 20.13
CA LEU A 157 -1.59 13.15 20.82
C LEU A 157 -0.89 13.54 22.14
N PRO A 158 -0.87 14.84 22.54
CA PRO A 158 -0.09 15.30 23.68
C PRO A 158 -0.45 14.66 25.02
N LEU A 159 -1.69 14.17 25.17
CA LEU A 159 -2.22 13.64 26.43
C LEU A 159 -2.79 12.23 26.29
N LEU A 160 -2.88 11.69 25.08
CA LEU A 160 -3.55 10.44 24.80
C LEU A 160 -2.75 9.64 23.75
N PRO A 161 -1.87 8.72 24.14
CA PRO A 161 -1.17 7.85 23.19
C PRO A 161 -2.14 6.79 22.64
N TRP A 162 -3.03 7.19 21.75
CA TRP A 162 -4.01 6.30 21.15
C TRP A 162 -3.58 5.89 19.76
N ASN A 163 -3.44 4.60 19.54
CA ASN A 163 -3.09 4.04 18.24
C ASN A 163 -4.26 4.02 17.24
N ARG A 164 -5.51 4.19 17.71
CA ARG A 164 -6.71 4.21 16.85
C ARG A 164 -7.73 5.16 17.43
N VAL A 165 -7.67 6.44 17.03
CA VAL A 165 -8.59 7.47 17.50
C VAL A 165 -9.77 7.58 16.56
N PRO A 166 -11.02 7.38 17.04
CA PRO A 166 -12.21 7.57 16.21
C PRO A 166 -12.34 9.02 15.72
N PHE A 167 -12.77 9.22 14.48
CA PHE A 167 -13.02 10.52 13.85
C PHE A 167 -11.79 11.44 13.69
N PHE A 168 -10.61 11.01 14.13
CA PHE A 168 -9.41 11.83 14.01
C PHE A 168 -9.04 12.11 12.55
N SER A 169 -9.20 11.13 11.67
CA SER A 169 -9.00 11.27 10.22
C SER A 169 -9.97 12.27 9.55
N TRP A 170 -11.07 12.63 10.18
CA TRP A 170 -12.04 13.60 9.63
C TRP A 170 -11.63 15.05 9.87
N LEU A 171 -10.65 15.29 10.72
CA LEU A 171 -10.13 16.63 10.98
C LEU A 171 -9.63 17.30 9.68
N PRO A 172 -9.63 18.65 9.65
CA PRO A 172 -8.93 19.39 8.61
C PRO A 172 -7.48 18.94 8.50
N ARG A 173 -6.93 18.93 7.27
CA ARG A 173 -5.60 18.40 6.96
C ARG A 173 -4.51 18.95 7.89
N PHE A 174 -4.49 20.27 8.11
CA PHE A 174 -3.46 20.93 8.93
C PHE A 174 -3.48 20.52 10.41
N LEU A 175 -4.65 20.10 10.93
CA LEU A 175 -4.77 19.55 12.28
C LEU A 175 -4.40 18.07 12.30
N HIS A 176 -4.88 17.29 11.32
CA HIS A 176 -4.59 15.87 11.24
C HIS A 176 -3.09 15.62 11.08
N GLU A 177 -2.44 16.20 10.05
CA GLU A 177 -1.03 15.96 9.72
C GLU A 177 -0.05 16.48 10.78
N ARG A 178 -0.51 17.31 11.73
CA ARG A 178 0.32 17.74 12.88
C ARG A 178 0.56 16.62 13.91
N TRP A 179 -0.38 15.68 14.00
CA TRP A 179 -0.37 14.68 15.06
C TRP A 179 -0.36 13.24 14.54
N ALA A 180 -0.80 13.05 13.29
CA ALA A 180 -0.87 11.74 12.66
C ALA A 180 0.50 11.21 12.28
N ASN A 181 0.67 9.89 12.34
CA ASN A 181 1.88 9.21 11.87
C ASN A 181 1.93 9.06 10.35
N ALA A 182 0.80 9.30 9.65
CA ALA A 182 0.71 9.16 8.20
C ALA A 182 -0.28 10.18 7.61
N ARG A 183 -0.10 10.52 6.34
CA ARG A 183 -1.07 11.34 5.59
C ARG A 183 -2.31 10.51 5.27
N ILE A 184 -3.45 11.19 5.09
CA ILE A 184 -4.70 10.56 4.66
C ILE A 184 -5.21 11.19 3.38
N TYR A 185 -5.98 10.42 2.61
CA TYR A 185 -6.38 10.82 1.27
C TYR A 185 -7.89 10.75 1.08
N THR A 186 -8.39 11.63 0.23
CA THR A 186 -9.65 11.45 -0.50
C THR A 186 -9.32 11.00 -1.92
N LYS A 187 -10.26 10.38 -2.64
CA LYS A 187 -10.04 10.04 -4.06
C LYS A 187 -9.56 11.26 -4.88
N GLY A 188 -10.18 12.42 -4.69
CA GLY A 188 -9.77 13.63 -5.38
C GLY A 188 -8.36 14.14 -5.03
N ARG A 189 -7.89 13.94 -3.78
CA ARG A 189 -6.52 14.32 -3.38
C ARG A 189 -5.50 13.43 -4.08
N ILE A 190 -5.66 12.12 -3.99
CA ILE A 190 -4.70 11.18 -4.59
C ILE A 190 -4.70 11.27 -6.12
N THR A 191 -5.86 11.43 -6.75
CA THR A 191 -5.95 11.65 -8.20
C THR A 191 -5.16 12.88 -8.62
N ARG A 192 -5.38 14.04 -7.98
CA ARG A 192 -4.63 15.27 -8.30
C ARG A 192 -3.14 15.14 -8.04
N LEU A 193 -2.72 14.43 -6.98
CA LEU A 193 -1.31 14.17 -6.71
C LEU A 193 -0.67 13.41 -7.87
N LEU A 194 -1.29 12.33 -8.32
CA LEU A 194 -0.78 11.50 -9.41
C LEU A 194 -0.75 12.27 -10.74
N GLU A 195 -1.81 13.00 -11.07
CA GLU A 195 -1.89 13.77 -12.31
C GLU A 195 -0.82 14.87 -12.39
N ARG A 196 -0.55 15.57 -11.28
CA ARG A 196 0.53 16.57 -11.20
C ARG A 196 1.92 15.96 -11.37
N ASN A 197 2.09 14.71 -10.97
CA ASN A 197 3.34 13.97 -11.07
C ASN A 197 3.47 13.13 -12.36
N GLY A 198 2.63 13.42 -13.37
CA GLY A 198 2.76 12.87 -14.72
C GLY A 198 2.15 11.49 -14.90
N PHE A 199 1.11 11.16 -14.12
CA PHE A 199 0.32 9.96 -14.30
C PHE A 199 -1.09 10.27 -14.78
N GLU A 200 -1.72 9.30 -15.43
CA GLU A 200 -3.14 9.30 -15.79
C GLU A 200 -3.84 8.26 -14.93
N VAL A 201 -4.81 8.67 -14.15
CA VAL A 201 -5.60 7.77 -13.33
C VAL A 201 -6.65 7.09 -14.19
N LEU A 202 -6.57 5.76 -14.29
CA LEU A 202 -7.48 4.93 -15.09
C LEU A 202 -8.65 4.40 -14.27
N HIS A 203 -8.39 4.08 -12.99
CA HIS A 203 -9.40 3.53 -12.09
C HIS A 203 -9.14 3.95 -10.66
N SER A 204 -10.20 4.18 -9.88
CA SER A 204 -10.10 4.34 -8.44
C SER A 204 -11.29 3.70 -7.72
N SER A 205 -11.01 2.92 -6.68
CA SER A 205 -12.02 2.23 -5.88
C SER A 205 -11.76 2.39 -4.38
N TYR A 206 -12.81 2.30 -3.59
CA TYR A 206 -12.71 2.17 -2.15
C TYR A 206 -12.62 0.69 -1.79
N ILE A 207 -11.56 0.30 -1.07
CA ILE A 207 -11.41 -1.07 -0.55
C ILE A 207 -12.25 -1.18 0.72
N THR A 208 -13.15 -2.14 0.75
CA THR A 208 -14.01 -2.37 1.92
C THR A 208 -13.18 -2.75 3.14
N ALA A 209 -13.52 -2.19 4.30
CA ALA A 209 -12.82 -2.48 5.55
C ALA A 209 -12.87 -3.99 5.89
N PRO A 210 -11.73 -4.61 6.24
CA PRO A 210 -11.69 -6.03 6.59
C PRO A 210 -12.34 -6.36 7.94
N MET A 211 -12.57 -5.33 8.77
CA MET A 211 -13.14 -5.42 10.13
C MET A 211 -12.27 -6.21 11.12
N ASP A 212 -10.96 -6.28 10.89
CA ASP A 212 -10.01 -7.01 11.74
C ASP A 212 -9.82 -6.35 13.12
N VAL A 213 -10.28 -5.10 13.27
CA VAL A 213 -10.32 -4.39 14.57
C VAL A 213 -11.32 -5.00 15.55
N LEU A 214 -12.28 -5.74 15.08
CA LEU A 214 -13.27 -6.42 15.92
C LEU A 214 -12.78 -7.80 16.33
N LYS A 215 -12.97 -8.13 17.61
CA LYS A 215 -12.75 -9.50 18.11
C LYS A 215 -13.64 -10.49 17.36
N GLU A 216 -13.13 -11.71 17.15
CA GLU A 216 -13.91 -12.78 16.55
C GLU A 216 -15.18 -13.06 17.37
N GLY A 217 -16.31 -13.12 16.67
CA GLY A 217 -17.62 -13.33 17.33
C GLY A 217 -18.80 -13.22 16.36
N ARG A 218 -20.00 -13.43 16.88
CA ARG A 218 -21.25 -13.39 16.09
C ARG A 218 -21.44 -12.03 15.42
N LEU A 219 -21.16 -10.93 16.15
CA LEU A 219 -21.29 -9.56 15.64
C LEU A 219 -20.36 -9.31 14.43
N LYS A 220 -19.06 -9.63 14.54
CA LYS A 220 -18.12 -9.50 13.42
C LYS A 220 -18.59 -10.30 12.20
N ARG A 221 -19.02 -11.55 12.40
CA ARG A 221 -19.52 -12.40 11.31
C ARG A 221 -20.74 -11.81 10.61
N LEU A 222 -21.69 -11.26 11.36
CA LEU A 222 -22.87 -10.61 10.79
C LEU A 222 -22.50 -9.34 10.01
N LEU A 223 -21.67 -8.46 10.60
CA LEU A 223 -21.19 -7.24 9.94
C LEU A 223 -20.46 -7.55 8.64
N VAL A 224 -19.51 -8.50 8.67
CA VAL A 224 -18.75 -8.89 7.47
C VAL A 224 -19.70 -9.50 6.43
N LYS A 225 -20.62 -10.36 6.81
CA LYS A 225 -21.54 -11.05 5.90
C LYS A 225 -22.49 -10.07 5.18
N TYR A 226 -23.02 -9.07 5.87
CA TYR A 226 -24.08 -8.22 5.33
C TYR A 226 -23.62 -6.82 4.90
N LEU A 227 -22.62 -6.24 5.57
CA LEU A 227 -22.20 -4.86 5.32
C LEU A 227 -20.81 -4.72 4.67
N PHE A 228 -19.90 -5.67 4.91
CA PHE A 228 -18.50 -5.62 4.49
C PHE A 228 -18.06 -6.84 3.65
N LYS A 229 -19.03 -7.48 2.96
CA LYS A 229 -18.82 -8.72 2.20
C LYS A 229 -17.94 -8.51 0.97
N ASN A 230 -18.23 -7.45 0.18
CA ASN A 230 -17.59 -7.23 -1.11
C ASN A 230 -16.21 -6.61 -0.94
N ASP A 231 -15.29 -6.86 -1.86
CA ASP A 231 -13.91 -6.30 -1.83
C ASP A 231 -13.91 -4.79 -2.00
N THR A 232 -14.86 -4.23 -2.76
CA THR A 232 -15.03 -2.79 -2.94
C THR A 232 -16.37 -2.29 -2.43
N THR A 233 -16.42 -0.99 -2.17
CA THR A 233 -17.65 -0.29 -1.77
C THR A 233 -17.76 1.08 -2.45
N LYS A 234 -19.00 1.53 -2.70
CA LYS A 234 -19.27 2.92 -3.12
C LYS A 234 -19.31 3.89 -1.94
N ASN A 235 -19.51 3.37 -0.73
CA ASN A 235 -19.62 4.17 0.48
C ASN A 235 -18.22 4.38 1.11
N PRO A 236 -17.67 5.61 1.11
CA PRO A 236 -16.34 5.89 1.65
C PRO A 236 -16.22 5.57 3.15
N PHE A 237 -17.31 5.65 3.92
CA PHE A 237 -17.32 5.35 5.35
C PHE A 237 -17.19 3.85 5.66
N LYS A 238 -17.27 2.98 4.66
CA LYS A 238 -17.05 1.53 4.78
C LYS A 238 -15.67 1.09 4.29
N SER A 239 -14.78 2.02 3.98
CA SER A 239 -13.50 1.76 3.33
C SER A 239 -12.34 2.24 4.18
N THR A 240 -11.35 1.39 4.38
CA THR A 240 -10.09 1.75 5.04
C THR A 240 -9.08 2.38 4.09
N ALA A 241 -9.09 1.98 2.82
CA ALA A 241 -8.10 2.41 1.85
C ALA A 241 -8.72 2.71 0.47
N ILE A 242 -8.04 3.54 -0.30
CA ILE A 242 -8.36 3.86 -1.69
C ILE A 242 -7.33 3.16 -2.56
N LEU A 243 -7.77 2.28 -3.46
CA LEU A 243 -6.95 1.72 -4.52
C LEU A 243 -7.06 2.57 -5.78
N VAL A 244 -5.93 2.89 -6.38
CA VAL A 244 -5.85 3.64 -7.64
C VAL A 244 -4.97 2.87 -8.62
N ILE A 245 -5.46 2.72 -9.85
CA ILE A 245 -4.67 2.20 -10.97
C ILE A 245 -4.42 3.36 -11.92
N ALA A 246 -3.17 3.55 -12.27
CA ALA A 246 -2.73 4.65 -13.12
C ALA A 246 -1.66 4.17 -14.11
N ARG A 247 -1.47 4.93 -15.18
CA ARG A 247 -0.40 4.74 -16.15
C ARG A 247 0.47 5.99 -16.25
N ARG A 248 1.69 5.82 -16.72
CA ARG A 248 2.55 6.95 -17.07
C ARG A 248 1.89 7.77 -18.18
N ARG A 249 1.79 9.08 -17.99
CA ARG A 249 1.36 10.00 -19.04
C ARG A 249 2.52 10.19 -20.04
N LYS A 250 2.21 10.10 -21.33
CA LYS A 250 3.18 10.36 -22.40
C LYS A 250 3.68 11.79 -22.40
#